data_3c56f2a0e3866059547d2b801a8d5ad7
#
_entry.id   3c56f2a0e3866059547d2b801a8d5ad7
#
_cell.length_a   1.000
_cell.length_b   1.000
_cell.length_c   1.000
_cell.angle_alpha   90.00
_cell.angle_beta   90.00
_cell.angle_gamma   90.00
#
_symmetry.space_group_name_H-M   'P 1'
#
loop_
_entity.id
_entity.type
_entity.pdbx_description
1 polymer ?
#
loop_
_entity_poly.entity_id
_entity_poly.type
_entity_poly.pdbx_seq_one_letter_code
_entity_poly.pdbx_strand_id
1 'polypeptide(L)'
;QRLRADHLIGAAAQVQKMQQALERMNVKFHDVISDLVGVSGLKVVRAILQGEREPARLLALCDPQIQKKKAAAVQESLRGCWKDEQLFALRQALELWETYQQKVADCDRQLEKLLHQLAGPTPPEGTPGQGPWKLAPVKDPGKNAPVIERCQQLLARICGGRDATQIPGLSVYLVLQ
;
A
#
# COMPACT_ATOMS: atom_id res chain seq x y z
N GLN A 1 -10.94 -9.99 7.94
CA GLN A 1 -9.89 -10.25 6.95
C GLN A 1 -10.44 -10.40 5.51
N ARG A 2 -11.49 -11.21 5.25
CA ARG A 2 -12.03 -11.40 3.88
C ARG A 2 -12.40 -10.07 3.23
N LEU A 3 -13.18 -9.23 3.90
CA LEU A 3 -13.56 -7.90 3.40
C LEU A 3 -12.33 -7.04 3.03
N ARG A 4 -11.27 -7.09 3.85
CA ARG A 4 -10.01 -6.39 3.56
C ARG A 4 -9.35 -6.90 2.28
N ALA A 5 -9.32 -8.22 2.08
CA ALA A 5 -8.80 -8.84 0.87
C ALA A 5 -9.59 -8.42 -0.37
N ASP A 6 -10.92 -8.37 -0.28
CA ASP A 6 -11.80 -7.90 -1.37
C ASP A 6 -11.49 -6.44 -1.74
N HIS A 7 -11.24 -5.57 -0.74
CA HIS A 7 -10.84 -4.19 -1.00
C HIS A 7 -9.46 -4.09 -1.67
N LEU A 8 -8.49 -4.94 -1.31
CA LEU A 8 -7.19 -4.99 -1.99
C LEU A 8 -7.32 -5.44 -3.44
N ILE A 9 -8.16 -6.44 -3.73
CA ILE A 9 -8.46 -6.88 -5.09
C ILE A 9 -9.11 -5.74 -5.88
N GLY A 10 -10.08 -5.05 -5.29
CA GLY A 10 -10.72 -3.87 -5.88
C GLY A 10 -9.71 -2.76 -6.20
N ALA A 11 -8.78 -2.47 -5.28
CA ALA A 11 -7.71 -1.51 -5.48
C ALA A 11 -6.78 -1.91 -6.65
N ALA A 12 -6.37 -3.18 -6.71
CA ALA A 12 -5.52 -3.68 -7.80
C ALA A 12 -6.20 -3.55 -9.17
N ALA A 13 -7.51 -3.82 -9.25
CA ALA A 13 -8.28 -3.62 -10.47
C ALA A 13 -8.27 -2.15 -10.93
N GLN A 14 -8.30 -1.18 -10.00
CA GLN A 14 -8.22 0.23 -10.38
C GLN A 14 -6.83 0.62 -10.89
N VAL A 15 -5.76 0.03 -10.35
CA VAL A 15 -4.40 0.24 -10.89
C VAL A 15 -4.33 -0.19 -12.36
N GLN A 16 -4.89 -1.35 -12.70
CA GLN A 16 -4.96 -1.81 -14.09
C GLN A 16 -5.74 -0.85 -14.99
N LYS A 17 -6.87 -0.30 -14.51
CA LYS A 17 -7.64 0.70 -15.26
C LYS A 17 -6.88 2.00 -15.47
N MET A 18 -6.10 2.46 -14.47
CA MET A 18 -5.23 3.62 -14.62
C MET A 18 -4.14 3.37 -15.69
N GLN A 19 -3.52 2.19 -15.69
CA GLN A 19 -2.55 1.80 -16.71
C GLN A 19 -3.18 1.79 -18.10
N GLN A 20 -4.34 1.16 -18.27
CA GLN A 20 -5.07 1.12 -19.54
C GLN A 20 -5.43 2.53 -20.06
N ALA A 21 -5.85 3.43 -19.18
CA ALA A 21 -6.15 4.81 -19.58
C ALA A 21 -4.88 5.54 -20.08
N LEU A 22 -3.75 5.35 -19.40
CA LEU A 22 -2.45 5.89 -19.83
C LEU A 22 -2.00 5.29 -21.16
N GLU A 23 -2.10 3.97 -21.34
CA GLU A 23 -1.77 3.29 -22.59
C GLU A 23 -2.58 3.80 -23.79
N ARG A 24 -3.90 4.00 -23.61
CA ARG A 24 -4.78 4.54 -24.65
C ARG A 24 -4.44 5.99 -25.04
N MET A 25 -3.70 6.69 -24.21
CA MET A 25 -3.10 8.00 -24.49
C MET A 25 -1.64 7.88 -24.97
N ASN A 26 -1.13 6.67 -25.23
CA ASN A 26 0.27 6.39 -25.54
C ASN A 26 1.25 6.90 -24.48
N VAL A 27 0.82 6.99 -23.22
CA VAL A 27 1.66 7.35 -22.07
C VAL A 27 2.13 6.08 -21.40
N LYS A 28 3.38 5.67 -21.65
CA LYS A 28 3.97 4.41 -21.16
C LYS A 28 4.73 4.57 -19.86
N PHE A 29 4.35 5.52 -19.04
CA PHE A 29 5.04 5.85 -17.79
C PHE A 29 5.09 4.68 -16.81
N HIS A 30 4.04 3.86 -16.76
CA HIS A 30 3.96 2.68 -15.90
C HIS A 30 4.95 1.55 -16.29
N ASP A 31 5.47 1.54 -17.53
CA ASP A 31 6.50 0.60 -17.97
C ASP A 31 7.90 0.98 -17.46
N VAL A 32 8.11 2.27 -17.19
CA VAL A 32 9.41 2.80 -16.79
C VAL A 32 9.59 2.82 -15.28
N ILE A 33 8.51 3.04 -14.54
CA ILE A 33 8.51 3.03 -13.07
C ILE A 33 8.08 1.69 -12.52
N SER A 34 8.59 1.32 -11.36
CA SER A 34 8.26 0.04 -10.72
C SER A 34 6.85 -0.03 -10.13
N ASP A 35 6.25 1.13 -9.83
CA ASP A 35 4.96 1.20 -9.14
C ASP A 35 4.23 2.52 -9.49
N LEU A 36 3.14 2.41 -10.24
CA LEU A 36 2.30 3.55 -10.63
C LEU A 36 1.62 4.21 -9.43
N VAL A 37 1.27 3.43 -8.41
CA VAL A 37 0.63 3.92 -7.17
C VAL A 37 1.63 4.17 -6.04
N GLY A 38 2.92 4.11 -6.33
CA GLY A 38 3.97 4.58 -5.43
C GLY A 38 4.04 6.12 -5.37
N VAL A 39 4.89 6.63 -4.48
CA VAL A 39 5.00 8.09 -4.22
C VAL A 39 5.21 8.91 -5.50
N SER A 40 6.18 8.52 -6.34
CA SER A 40 6.46 9.21 -7.61
C SER A 40 5.34 9.03 -8.62
N GLY A 41 4.80 7.82 -8.76
CA GLY A 41 3.73 7.52 -9.70
C GLY A 41 2.47 8.34 -9.43
N LEU A 42 2.01 8.35 -8.17
CA LEU A 42 0.83 9.13 -7.78
C LEU A 42 1.01 10.64 -7.97
N LYS A 43 2.20 11.20 -7.68
CA LYS A 43 2.49 12.62 -7.93
C LYS A 43 2.35 12.96 -9.40
N VAL A 44 2.91 12.14 -10.28
CA VAL A 44 2.84 12.33 -11.73
C VAL A 44 1.40 12.18 -12.24
N VAL A 45 0.68 11.13 -11.84
CA VAL A 45 -0.72 10.91 -12.24
C VAL A 45 -1.61 12.09 -11.82
N ARG A 46 -1.47 12.57 -10.58
CA ARG A 46 -2.23 13.73 -10.09
C ARG A 46 -1.90 15.00 -10.86
N ALA A 47 -0.62 15.26 -11.17
CA ALA A 47 -0.20 16.41 -11.97
C ALA A 47 -0.77 16.33 -13.39
N ILE A 48 -0.78 15.16 -14.03
CA ILE A 48 -1.45 14.92 -15.32
C ILE A 48 -2.94 15.28 -15.23
N LEU A 49 -3.63 14.88 -14.19
CA LEU A 49 -5.05 15.18 -13.99
C LEU A 49 -5.31 16.67 -13.68
N GLN A 50 -4.31 17.39 -13.18
CA GLN A 50 -4.33 18.84 -12.97
C GLN A 50 -4.01 19.64 -14.25
N GLY A 51 -3.66 18.98 -15.34
CA GLY A 51 -3.39 19.61 -16.63
C GLY A 51 -1.89 19.74 -16.98
N GLU A 52 -0.98 19.25 -16.13
CA GLU A 52 0.44 19.26 -16.49
C GLU A 52 0.71 18.26 -17.63
N ARG A 53 1.43 18.72 -18.65
CA ARG A 53 1.73 17.93 -19.86
C ARG A 53 3.23 17.94 -20.21
N GLU A 54 3.99 18.83 -19.56
CA GLU A 54 5.40 19.00 -19.86
C GLU A 54 6.21 17.84 -19.24
N PRO A 55 6.86 16.98 -20.04
CA PRO A 55 7.59 15.82 -19.52
C PRO A 55 8.68 16.16 -18.51
N ALA A 56 9.36 17.31 -18.70
CA ALA A 56 10.42 17.75 -17.78
C ALA A 56 9.86 18.11 -16.39
N ARG A 57 8.69 18.77 -16.34
CA ARG A 57 8.01 19.10 -15.08
C ARG A 57 7.47 17.86 -14.39
N LEU A 58 6.89 16.93 -15.14
CA LEU A 58 6.42 15.66 -14.61
C LEU A 58 7.59 14.81 -14.05
N LEU A 59 8.74 14.78 -14.74
CA LEU A 59 9.96 14.13 -14.24
C LEU A 59 10.43 14.73 -12.92
N ALA A 60 10.35 16.05 -12.75
CA ALA A 60 10.77 16.74 -11.53
C ALA A 60 9.97 16.30 -10.27
N LEU A 61 8.77 15.70 -10.45
CA LEU A 61 7.96 15.15 -9.37
C LEU A 61 8.41 13.76 -8.91
N CYS A 62 9.25 13.10 -9.69
CA CYS A 62 9.78 11.78 -9.38
C CYS A 62 10.89 11.84 -8.33
N ASP A 63 11.14 10.68 -7.69
CA ASP A 63 12.26 10.51 -6.77
C ASP A 63 13.60 10.86 -7.42
N PRO A 64 14.56 11.49 -6.70
CA PRO A 64 15.87 11.87 -7.23
C PRO A 64 16.65 10.70 -7.86
N GLN A 65 16.48 9.48 -7.40
CA GLN A 65 17.12 8.32 -8.04
C GLN A 65 16.52 8.00 -9.42
N ILE A 66 15.22 8.17 -9.58
CA ILE A 66 14.53 8.02 -10.87
C ILE A 66 15.01 9.11 -11.82
N GLN A 67 15.07 10.37 -11.35
CA GLN A 67 15.56 11.48 -12.12
C GLN A 67 17.01 11.29 -12.61
N LYS A 68 17.89 10.72 -11.78
CA LYS A 68 19.29 10.45 -12.15
C LYS A 68 19.46 9.27 -13.10
N LYS A 69 18.72 8.17 -12.87
CA LYS A 69 18.94 6.89 -13.58
C LYS A 69 18.08 6.70 -14.81
N LYS A 70 16.90 7.33 -14.87
CA LYS A 70 15.86 7.04 -15.87
C LYS A 70 15.29 8.32 -16.52
N ALA A 71 15.95 9.48 -16.40
CA ALA A 71 15.41 10.76 -16.87
C ALA A 71 14.89 10.73 -18.31
N ALA A 72 15.72 10.31 -19.25
CA ALA A 72 15.35 10.25 -20.67
C ALA A 72 14.19 9.27 -20.92
N ALA A 73 14.21 8.08 -20.32
CA ALA A 73 13.16 7.08 -20.48
C ALA A 73 11.83 7.59 -19.90
N VAL A 74 11.85 8.24 -18.72
CA VAL A 74 10.65 8.83 -18.11
C VAL A 74 10.09 9.95 -18.98
N GLN A 75 10.91 10.87 -19.44
CA GLN A 75 10.44 11.97 -20.31
C GLN A 75 9.83 11.44 -21.61
N GLU A 76 10.46 10.46 -22.25
CA GLU A 76 9.93 9.86 -23.47
C GLU A 76 8.62 9.12 -23.21
N SER A 77 8.51 8.37 -22.11
CA SER A 77 7.30 7.63 -21.73
C SER A 77 6.10 8.55 -21.39
N LEU A 78 6.35 9.81 -21.08
CA LEU A 78 5.33 10.81 -20.77
C LEU A 78 4.87 11.61 -22.00
N ARG A 79 5.44 11.35 -23.17
CA ARG A 79 4.99 11.93 -24.43
C ARG A 79 3.81 11.13 -24.95
N GLY A 80 2.62 11.68 -24.80
CA GLY A 80 1.40 11.02 -25.19
C GLY A 80 0.44 11.89 -25.97
N CYS A 81 -0.66 11.29 -26.42
CA CYS A 81 -1.80 11.98 -27.05
C CYS A 81 -2.91 12.09 -26.01
N TRP A 82 -3.10 13.26 -25.46
CA TRP A 82 -4.04 13.50 -24.37
C TRP A 82 -5.50 13.50 -24.90
N LYS A 83 -6.35 12.65 -24.30
CA LYS A 83 -7.75 12.48 -24.65
C LYS A 83 -8.61 12.67 -23.42
N ASP A 84 -9.59 13.57 -23.50
CA ASP A 84 -10.42 13.93 -22.34
C ASP A 84 -11.18 12.73 -21.74
N GLU A 85 -11.68 11.84 -22.60
CA GLU A 85 -12.35 10.60 -22.17
C GLU A 85 -11.42 9.68 -21.34
N GLN A 86 -10.13 9.59 -21.72
CA GLN A 86 -9.15 8.77 -21.02
C GLN A 86 -8.66 9.46 -19.74
N LEU A 87 -8.56 10.78 -19.74
CA LEU A 87 -8.28 11.56 -18.53
C LEU A 87 -9.42 11.43 -17.52
N PHE A 88 -10.67 11.43 -18.00
CA PHE A 88 -11.82 11.15 -17.14
C PHE A 88 -11.75 9.73 -16.55
N ALA A 89 -11.49 8.71 -17.37
CA ALA A 89 -11.34 7.33 -16.92
C ALA A 89 -10.19 7.18 -15.91
N LEU A 90 -9.03 7.83 -16.15
CA LEU A 90 -7.90 7.86 -15.25
C LEU A 90 -8.27 8.48 -13.89
N ARG A 91 -9.00 9.59 -13.88
CA ARG A 91 -9.50 10.26 -12.67
C ARG A 91 -10.41 9.34 -11.87
N GLN A 92 -11.42 8.73 -12.52
CA GLN A 92 -12.34 7.82 -11.86
C GLN A 92 -11.62 6.61 -11.24
N ALA A 93 -10.66 6.04 -11.95
CA ALA A 93 -9.87 4.92 -11.44
C ALA A 93 -9.00 5.32 -10.23
N LEU A 94 -8.40 6.52 -10.24
CA LEU A 94 -7.62 7.04 -9.12
C LEU A 94 -8.51 7.26 -7.88
N GLU A 95 -9.66 7.92 -8.02
CA GLU A 95 -10.60 8.19 -6.92
C GLU A 95 -11.11 6.89 -6.29
N LEU A 96 -11.45 5.89 -7.11
CA LEU A 96 -11.86 4.58 -6.63
C LEU A 96 -10.70 3.85 -5.92
N TRP A 97 -9.48 3.93 -6.44
CA TRP A 97 -8.31 3.36 -5.78
C TRP A 97 -8.08 4.01 -4.41
N GLU A 98 -8.15 5.33 -4.29
CA GLU A 98 -8.03 6.05 -3.02
C GLU A 98 -9.14 5.64 -2.03
N THR A 99 -10.36 5.47 -2.53
CA THR A 99 -11.49 4.96 -1.74
C THR A 99 -11.21 3.56 -1.19
N TYR A 100 -10.70 2.64 -2.03
CA TYR A 100 -10.32 1.31 -1.57
C TYR A 100 -9.20 1.34 -0.53
N GLN A 101 -8.17 2.19 -0.71
CA GLN A 101 -7.11 2.36 0.29
C GLN A 101 -7.67 2.82 1.64
N GLN A 102 -8.62 3.76 1.62
CA GLN A 102 -9.31 4.19 2.84
C GLN A 102 -10.08 3.04 3.49
N LYS A 103 -10.79 2.21 2.71
CA LYS A 103 -11.51 1.04 3.22
C LYS A 103 -10.58 -0.03 3.80
N VAL A 104 -9.41 -0.23 3.20
CA VAL A 104 -8.37 -1.11 3.77
C VAL A 104 -7.90 -0.58 5.12
N ALA A 105 -7.62 0.73 5.23
CA ALA A 105 -7.23 1.34 6.49
C ALA A 105 -8.35 1.26 7.56
N ASP A 106 -9.62 1.39 7.16
CA ASP A 106 -10.76 1.19 8.06
C ASP A 106 -10.81 -0.25 8.60
N CYS A 107 -10.55 -1.25 7.74
CA CYS A 107 -10.47 -2.65 8.15
C CYS A 107 -9.30 -2.88 9.12
N ASP A 108 -8.14 -2.28 8.87
CA ASP A 108 -6.97 -2.39 9.74
C ASP A 108 -7.26 -1.82 11.13
N ARG A 109 -7.91 -0.66 11.22
CA ARG A 109 -8.34 -0.08 12.50
C ARG A 109 -9.33 -0.97 13.27
N GLN A 110 -10.26 -1.62 12.57
CA GLN A 110 -11.18 -2.57 13.21
C GLN A 110 -10.47 -3.84 13.68
N LEU A 111 -9.53 -4.35 12.91
CA LEU A 111 -8.69 -5.48 13.32
C LEU A 111 -7.88 -5.15 14.57
N GLU A 112 -7.23 -3.99 14.59
CA GLU A 112 -6.45 -3.51 15.73
C GLU A 112 -7.31 -3.40 17.00
N LYS A 113 -8.51 -2.81 16.88
CA LYS A 113 -9.46 -2.71 17.98
C LYS A 113 -9.86 -4.09 18.54
N LEU A 114 -10.15 -5.04 17.66
CA LEU A 114 -10.50 -6.42 18.06
C LEU A 114 -9.32 -7.12 18.74
N LEU A 115 -8.10 -6.95 18.22
CA LEU A 115 -6.90 -7.53 18.85
C LEU A 115 -6.66 -6.95 20.25
N HIS A 116 -6.85 -5.66 20.45
CA HIS A 116 -6.76 -5.05 21.78
C HIS A 116 -7.82 -5.58 22.73
N GLN A 117 -9.06 -5.77 22.27
CA GLN A 117 -10.13 -6.37 23.08
C GLN A 117 -9.80 -7.82 23.48
N LEU A 118 -9.31 -8.63 22.54
CA LEU A 118 -8.92 -10.02 22.81
C LEU A 118 -7.69 -10.13 23.72
N ALA A 119 -6.72 -9.24 23.55
CA ALA A 119 -5.52 -9.21 24.39
C ALA A 119 -5.81 -8.78 25.84
N GLY A 120 -6.97 -8.17 26.10
CA GLY A 120 -7.36 -7.66 27.42
C GLY A 120 -6.51 -6.46 27.88
N PRO A 121 -6.71 -5.99 29.13
CA PRO A 121 -5.94 -4.88 29.68
C PRO A 121 -4.44 -5.22 29.77
N THR A 122 -3.59 -4.21 29.60
CA THR A 122 -2.15 -4.38 29.75
C THR A 122 -1.85 -4.71 31.21
N PRO A 123 -1.19 -5.87 31.50
CA PRO A 123 -0.83 -6.22 32.86
C PRO A 123 0.12 -5.19 33.48
N PRO A 124 0.07 -4.98 34.79
CA PRO A 124 1.05 -4.14 35.47
C PRO A 124 2.49 -4.61 35.22
N GLU A 125 3.43 -3.68 35.12
CA GLU A 125 4.86 -4.02 35.03
C GLU A 125 5.28 -4.92 36.20
N GLY A 126 5.96 -6.03 35.90
CA GLY A 126 6.44 -6.97 36.92
C GLY A 126 5.53 -8.17 37.19
N THR A 127 4.41 -8.35 36.47
CA THR A 127 3.58 -9.56 36.61
C THR A 127 4.37 -10.80 36.19
N PRO A 128 4.56 -11.83 37.08
CA PRO A 128 5.28 -13.05 36.76
C PRO A 128 4.70 -13.76 35.53
N GLY A 129 5.53 -14.13 34.57
CA GLY A 129 5.10 -14.81 33.32
C GLY A 129 4.62 -13.89 32.18
N GLN A 130 4.60 -12.59 32.39
CA GLN A 130 4.15 -11.59 31.40
C GLN A 130 5.21 -10.52 31.12
N GLY A 131 6.48 -10.87 31.29
CA GLY A 131 7.62 -10.01 30.95
C GLY A 131 7.75 -9.73 29.46
N PRO A 132 8.74 -8.92 29.05
CA PRO A 132 8.99 -8.65 27.66
C PRO A 132 9.35 -9.97 26.95
N TRP A 133 8.38 -10.53 26.23
CA TRP A 133 8.60 -11.75 25.45
C TRP A 133 9.68 -11.47 24.40
N LYS A 134 10.66 -12.37 24.30
CA LYS A 134 11.64 -12.35 23.21
C LYS A 134 10.93 -12.73 21.92
N LEU A 135 10.35 -11.73 21.27
CA LEU A 135 9.71 -11.91 19.98
C LEU A 135 10.79 -11.89 18.89
N ALA A 136 10.68 -12.78 17.91
CA ALA A 136 11.57 -12.74 16.77
C ALA A 136 11.37 -11.44 15.98
N PRO A 137 12.43 -10.91 15.35
CA PRO A 137 12.27 -9.76 14.47
C PRO A 137 11.28 -10.09 13.35
N VAL A 138 10.27 -9.22 13.18
CA VAL A 138 9.29 -9.36 12.09
C VAL A 138 10.04 -9.14 10.80
N LYS A 139 10.01 -10.13 9.89
CA LYS A 139 10.40 -9.93 8.50
C LYS A 139 9.43 -8.92 7.89
N ASP A 140 9.91 -8.12 6.93
CA ASP A 140 9.07 -7.16 6.21
C ASP A 140 7.72 -7.80 5.85
N PRO A 141 6.61 -7.31 6.42
CA PRO A 141 5.30 -7.92 6.22
C PRO A 141 4.78 -7.79 4.78
N GLY A 142 5.48 -7.04 3.93
CA GLY A 142 5.07 -6.76 2.56
C GLY A 142 4.07 -5.61 2.44
N LYS A 143 3.96 -5.07 1.22
CA LYS A 143 3.20 -3.86 0.89
C LYS A 143 1.71 -3.91 1.29
N ASN A 144 1.11 -5.09 1.28
CA ASN A 144 -0.33 -5.29 1.53
C ASN A 144 -0.64 -5.83 2.92
N ALA A 145 0.35 -5.91 3.81
CA ALA A 145 0.12 -6.36 5.18
C ALA A 145 -0.74 -5.36 5.97
N PRO A 146 -1.53 -5.81 6.95
CA PRO A 146 -2.24 -4.91 7.85
C PRO A 146 -1.29 -3.99 8.60
N VAL A 147 -1.64 -2.72 8.69
CA VAL A 147 -0.90 -1.71 9.46
C VAL A 147 -1.51 -1.67 10.87
N ILE A 148 -0.97 -2.49 11.77
CA ILE A 148 -1.43 -2.61 13.16
C ILE A 148 -0.25 -2.37 14.09
N GLU A 149 -0.38 -1.40 15.00
CA GLU A 149 0.68 -1.08 15.94
C GLU A 149 0.92 -2.25 16.91
N ARG A 150 2.19 -2.61 17.10
CA ARG A 150 2.60 -3.71 18.02
C ARG A 150 1.85 -5.03 17.80
N CYS A 151 1.45 -5.32 16.55
CA CYS A 151 0.65 -6.50 16.19
C CYS A 151 1.22 -7.81 16.76
N GLN A 152 2.54 -8.04 16.65
CA GLN A 152 3.19 -9.23 17.18
C GLN A 152 3.06 -9.36 18.70
N GLN A 153 3.16 -8.24 19.43
CA GLN A 153 2.99 -8.24 20.89
C GLN A 153 1.55 -8.54 21.29
N LEU A 154 0.57 -7.99 20.56
CA LEU A 154 -0.85 -8.29 20.79
C LEU A 154 -1.15 -9.76 20.54
N LEU A 155 -0.64 -10.31 19.44
CA LEU A 155 -0.80 -11.74 19.13
C LEU A 155 -0.14 -12.63 20.20
N ALA A 156 1.07 -12.32 20.65
CA ALA A 156 1.74 -13.06 21.71
C ALA A 156 0.93 -13.05 23.02
N ARG A 157 0.31 -11.92 23.36
CA ARG A 157 -0.60 -11.84 24.54
C ARG A 157 -1.82 -12.72 24.39
N ILE A 158 -2.48 -12.69 23.22
CA ILE A 158 -3.66 -13.54 22.92
C ILE A 158 -3.27 -15.02 23.00
N CYS A 159 -2.05 -15.39 22.56
CA CYS A 159 -1.52 -16.75 22.57
C CYS A 159 -0.86 -17.16 23.91
N GLY A 160 -1.15 -16.47 25.02
CA GLY A 160 -0.61 -16.80 26.35
C GLY A 160 0.89 -16.65 26.47
N GLY A 161 1.48 -15.65 25.84
CA GLY A 161 2.93 -15.36 25.86
C GLY A 161 3.76 -16.12 24.82
N ARG A 162 3.12 -16.91 23.97
CA ARG A 162 3.78 -17.66 22.90
C ARG A 162 3.78 -16.84 21.60
N ASP A 163 4.94 -16.74 20.95
CA ASP A 163 5.04 -16.11 19.62
C ASP A 163 4.59 -17.11 18.54
N ALA A 164 3.35 -17.00 18.12
CA ALA A 164 2.79 -17.85 17.07
C ALA A 164 3.52 -17.69 15.71
N THR A 165 4.26 -16.61 15.51
CA THR A 165 5.03 -16.37 14.28
C THR A 165 6.31 -17.21 14.21
N GLN A 166 6.70 -17.88 15.32
CA GLN A 166 7.81 -18.84 15.34
C GLN A 166 7.45 -20.20 14.70
N ILE A 167 6.17 -20.47 14.49
CA ILE A 167 5.75 -21.68 13.82
C ILE A 167 6.12 -21.56 12.34
N PRO A 168 6.87 -22.54 11.78
CA PRO A 168 7.25 -22.51 10.36
C PRO A 168 6.03 -22.36 9.45
N GLY A 169 6.06 -21.40 8.56
CA GLY A 169 4.97 -21.10 7.64
C GLY A 169 3.91 -20.13 8.17
N LEU A 170 3.91 -19.79 9.47
CA LEU A 170 3.05 -18.75 10.02
C LEU A 170 3.78 -17.38 10.06
N SER A 171 3.29 -16.44 9.31
CA SER A 171 3.65 -15.02 9.44
C SER A 171 2.62 -14.30 10.31
N VAL A 172 2.94 -13.10 10.80
CA VAL A 172 1.96 -12.23 11.46
C VAL A 172 0.67 -12.10 10.62
N TYR A 173 0.81 -12.02 9.32
CA TYR A 173 -0.31 -11.93 8.39
C TYR A 173 -1.21 -13.18 8.37
N LEU A 174 -0.61 -14.38 8.39
CA LEU A 174 -1.36 -15.66 8.43
C LEU A 174 -2.03 -15.91 9.77
N VAL A 175 -1.40 -15.52 10.87
CA VAL A 175 -2.00 -15.64 12.21
C VAL A 175 -3.27 -14.78 12.34
N LEU A 176 -3.39 -13.72 11.54
CA LEU A 176 -4.57 -12.85 11.51
C LEU A 176 -5.70 -13.39 10.63
N GLN A 177 -5.49 -14.42 9.81
CA GLN A 177 -6.52 -15.03 8.96
C GLN A 177 -7.41 -15.96 9.74
#